data_a4841a33d3a5933ce58043a685373e22
#
_entry.id   a4841a33d3a5933ce58043a685373e22
#
_cell.length_a   1.000
_cell.length_b   1.000
_cell.length_c   1.000
_cell.angle_alpha   90.00
_cell.angle_beta   90.00
_cell.angle_gamma   90.00
#
_symmetry.space_group_name_H-M   'P 1'
#
loop_
_entity.id
_entity.type
_entity.pdbx_description
1 polymer ?
#
loop_
_entity_poly.entity_id
_entity_poly.type
_entity_poly.pdbx_seq_one_letter_code
_entity_poly.pdbx_strand_id
1 'polypeptide(L)'
;CFILFSLFGIGTNRAVSNLIRTRIERYGIAGAKKIAGQALLTAFFVSVVLALLGAALKDVLFCTFYALPFAKMAFLALLCSLVILTLFWMLLGILDAFGRRETAGRWILAFGVLLFFAAPLIVAPLDAYGQKVGALLQNTSYQAAYGALGAAFSVLCVSLLCTAGCGISWIKASHELHQAEYGSSSNPAADRSIAFFLFRNGLVICVPAALAGIGRIGQSGIYLKSGSVSTWGAYLGKYRLLMTLALLGAFALAASLLPQFQLVLKRRSLRKSREKCMVAFRCTALYTIPCAVLFLTTAQPMLQMLFSKGELNGLYSILKVLAITVIFYGLAFMLGSVLFAAELYYSIWIAVLVSVLVRLVSFSVMSSALKLDLYAGAYSDALSAFVLCLILLGMVRQQLKIAVNWLRVFLAPLLAGILMALVCLLCSQVILKNAASPVRMLVSAV
;
A
#
# COMPACT_ATOMS: atom_id res chain seq x y z
N CYS A 1 -0.78 -2.72 13.08
CA CYS A 1 0.49 -3.01 12.38
C CYS A 1 0.69 -2.15 11.13
N PHE A 2 -0.30 -2.03 10.22
CA PHE A 2 -0.13 -1.24 8.99
C PHE A 2 0.27 0.22 9.24
N ILE A 3 -0.32 0.89 10.23
CA ILE A 3 0.03 2.28 10.60
C ILE A 3 1.48 2.35 11.06
N LEU A 4 1.87 1.47 11.98
CA LEU A 4 3.23 1.42 12.51
C LEU A 4 4.23 1.09 11.39
N PHE A 5 3.88 0.13 10.53
CA PHE A 5 4.70 -0.22 9.37
C PHE A 5 4.82 0.93 8.37
N SER A 6 3.74 1.66 8.09
CA SER A 6 3.78 2.80 7.18
C SER A 6 4.58 3.96 7.74
N LEU A 7 4.53 4.19 9.07
CA LEU A 7 5.32 5.23 9.74
C LEU A 7 6.82 4.95 9.71
N PHE A 8 7.22 3.69 9.88
CA PHE A 8 8.63 3.34 10.09
C PHE A 8 9.24 2.47 8.99
N GLY A 9 8.45 1.75 8.22
CA GLY A 9 8.94 0.90 7.14
C GLY A 9 9.19 1.68 5.84
N ILE A 10 8.14 2.17 5.23
CA ILE A 10 8.21 2.72 3.86
C ILE A 10 8.96 4.06 3.81
N GLY A 11 8.75 4.94 4.80
CA GLY A 11 9.36 6.28 4.78
C GLY A 11 10.80 6.28 5.20
N THR A 12 11.19 5.38 6.09
CA THR A 12 12.58 5.25 6.52
C THR A 12 13.50 4.83 5.38
N ASN A 13 13.05 3.97 4.45
CA ASN A 13 13.80 3.58 3.26
C ASN A 13 14.29 4.82 2.47
N ARG A 14 13.38 5.74 2.12
CA ARG A 14 13.74 6.96 1.38
C ARG A 14 14.54 7.95 2.22
N ALA A 15 14.18 8.11 3.49
CA ALA A 15 14.93 9.00 4.39
C ALA A 15 16.38 8.54 4.54
N VAL A 16 16.61 7.23 4.69
CA VAL A 16 17.95 6.64 4.76
C VAL A 16 18.69 6.76 3.45
N SER A 17 18.04 6.43 2.34
CA SER A 17 18.67 6.57 1.00
C SER A 17 19.13 8.00 0.74
N ASN A 18 18.31 9.00 1.05
CA ASN A 18 18.67 10.40 0.89
C ASN A 18 19.79 10.83 1.87
N LEU A 19 19.70 10.41 3.13
CA LEU A 19 20.72 10.70 4.14
C LEU A 19 22.10 10.18 3.68
N ILE A 20 22.16 8.91 3.29
CA ILE A 20 23.41 8.26 2.91
C ILE A 20 23.99 8.91 1.65
N ARG A 21 23.18 9.21 0.63
CA ARG A 21 23.64 9.90 -0.59
C ARG A 21 24.27 11.25 -0.29
N THR A 22 23.63 12.07 0.55
CA THR A 22 24.20 13.39 0.93
C THR A 22 25.46 13.26 1.77
N ARG A 23 25.61 12.14 2.49
CA ARG A 23 26.81 11.87 3.31
C ARG A 23 27.94 11.23 2.51
N ILE A 24 27.65 10.46 1.48
CA ILE A 24 28.67 9.96 0.51
C ILE A 24 29.39 11.16 -0.12
N GLU A 25 28.65 12.19 -0.50
CA GLU A 25 29.23 13.43 -1.09
C GLU A 25 30.16 14.18 -0.12
N ARG A 26 29.89 14.11 1.21
CA ARG A 26 30.65 14.87 2.23
C ARG A 26 31.77 14.07 2.89
N TYR A 27 31.58 12.79 3.16
CA TYR A 27 32.47 11.98 4.00
C TYR A 27 33.03 10.74 3.31
N GLY A 28 32.75 10.59 1.99
CA GLY A 28 33.13 9.38 1.25
C GLY A 28 32.34 8.14 1.64
N ILE A 29 32.70 7.01 1.03
CA ILE A 29 32.00 5.73 1.19
C ILE A 29 32.19 5.15 2.63
N ALA A 30 33.38 5.26 3.20
CA ALA A 30 33.67 4.74 4.54
C ALA A 30 32.84 5.42 5.64
N GLY A 31 32.74 6.75 5.59
CA GLY A 31 31.89 7.52 6.50
C GLY A 31 30.43 7.18 6.34
N ALA A 32 29.95 7.01 5.11
CA ALA A 32 28.57 6.63 4.81
C ALA A 32 28.19 5.22 5.32
N LYS A 33 29.13 4.25 5.29
CA LYS A 33 28.91 2.91 5.88
C LYS A 33 28.68 2.97 7.38
N LYS A 34 29.48 3.76 8.12
CA LYS A 34 29.32 3.92 9.58
C LYS A 34 27.96 4.52 9.91
N ILE A 35 27.53 5.50 9.13
CA ILE A 35 26.20 6.14 9.27
C ILE A 35 25.07 5.15 8.93
N ALA A 36 25.25 4.30 7.92
CA ALA A 36 24.27 3.24 7.58
C ALA A 36 24.10 2.24 8.74
N GLY A 37 25.19 1.84 9.40
CA GLY A 37 25.15 0.99 10.58
C GLY A 37 24.41 1.65 11.76
N GLN A 38 24.68 2.93 12.03
CA GLN A 38 23.97 3.67 13.07
C GLN A 38 22.47 3.83 12.74
N ALA A 39 22.13 4.06 11.48
CA ALA A 39 20.74 4.14 11.02
C ALA A 39 20.00 2.82 11.21
N LEU A 40 20.63 1.67 10.93
CA LEU A 40 20.05 0.35 11.18
C LEU A 40 19.81 0.11 12.68
N LEU A 41 20.77 0.45 13.54
CA LEU A 41 20.60 0.31 14.99
C LEU A 41 19.47 1.20 15.52
N THR A 42 19.41 2.46 15.10
CA THR A 42 18.32 3.37 15.53
C THR A 42 16.96 2.87 15.09
N ALA A 43 16.83 2.38 13.84
CA ALA A 43 15.58 1.82 13.33
C ALA A 43 15.18 0.54 14.09
N PHE A 44 16.13 -0.31 14.43
CA PHE A 44 15.88 -1.50 15.25
C PHE A 44 15.31 -1.11 16.62
N PHE A 45 15.97 -0.24 17.38
CA PHE A 45 15.49 0.18 18.70
C PHE A 45 14.12 0.86 18.62
N VAL A 46 13.90 1.76 17.69
CA VAL A 46 12.61 2.43 17.50
C VAL A 46 11.51 1.42 17.15
N SER A 47 11.76 0.48 16.26
CA SER A 47 10.78 -0.54 15.90
C SER A 47 10.45 -1.49 17.04
N VAL A 48 11.44 -1.85 17.88
CA VAL A 48 11.22 -2.65 19.09
C VAL A 48 10.35 -1.91 20.10
N VAL A 49 10.66 -0.63 20.38
CA VAL A 49 9.85 0.19 21.29
C VAL A 49 8.40 0.28 20.80
N LEU A 50 8.19 0.47 19.51
CA LEU A 50 6.84 0.51 18.93
C LEU A 50 6.13 -0.83 18.98
N ALA A 51 6.85 -1.94 18.77
CA ALA A 51 6.28 -3.26 18.93
C ALA A 51 5.85 -3.53 20.38
N LEU A 52 6.67 -3.12 21.35
CA LEU A 52 6.32 -3.21 22.78
C LEU A 52 5.12 -2.34 23.14
N LEU A 53 5.06 -1.10 22.65
CA LEU A 53 3.89 -0.23 22.85
C LEU A 53 2.63 -0.85 22.21
N GLY A 54 2.74 -1.40 20.99
CA GLY A 54 1.65 -2.12 20.35
C GLY A 54 1.19 -3.34 21.14
N ALA A 55 2.13 -4.09 21.73
CA ALA A 55 1.83 -5.23 22.58
C ALA A 55 1.14 -4.82 23.88
N ALA A 56 1.53 -3.70 24.48
CA ALA A 56 0.87 -3.15 25.67
C ALA A 56 -0.58 -2.71 25.36
N LEU A 57 -0.81 -2.13 24.18
CA LEU A 57 -2.14 -1.64 23.76
C LEU A 57 -3.06 -2.72 23.18
N LYS A 58 -2.61 -3.97 23.04
CA LYS A 58 -3.37 -5.07 22.41
C LYS A 58 -4.76 -5.27 23.02
N ASP A 59 -4.85 -5.24 24.35
CA ASP A 59 -6.09 -5.51 25.06
C ASP A 59 -7.12 -4.38 24.87
N VAL A 60 -6.67 -3.13 24.89
CA VAL A 60 -7.53 -1.98 24.60
C VAL A 60 -8.04 -2.04 23.16
N LEU A 61 -7.17 -2.35 22.20
CA LEU A 61 -7.53 -2.43 20.79
C LEU A 61 -8.52 -3.57 20.51
N PHE A 62 -8.22 -4.79 20.97
CA PHE A 62 -8.98 -5.97 20.56
C PHE A 62 -10.13 -6.34 21.50
N CYS A 63 -10.08 -5.99 22.78
CA CYS A 63 -11.19 -6.23 23.68
C CYS A 63 -12.17 -5.07 23.71
N THR A 64 -11.68 -3.81 23.79
CA THR A 64 -12.56 -2.64 23.97
C THR A 64 -13.03 -2.07 22.62
N PHE A 65 -12.12 -1.93 21.66
CA PHE A 65 -12.44 -1.24 20.39
C PHE A 65 -13.04 -2.17 19.34
N TYR A 66 -12.48 -3.36 19.14
CA TYR A 66 -12.94 -4.30 18.09
C TYR A 66 -13.82 -5.44 18.60
N ALA A 67 -13.87 -5.71 19.90
CA ALA A 67 -14.56 -6.86 20.51
C ALA A 67 -14.14 -8.23 19.87
N LEU A 68 -12.87 -8.37 19.49
CA LEU A 68 -12.29 -9.54 18.82
C LEU A 68 -11.11 -10.12 19.61
N PRO A 69 -11.33 -10.77 20.75
CA PRO A 69 -10.25 -11.24 21.64
C PRO A 69 -9.31 -12.25 20.95
N PHE A 70 -9.81 -13.05 20.00
CA PHE A 70 -9.03 -14.06 19.30
C PHE A 70 -7.99 -13.49 18.32
N ALA A 71 -8.16 -12.26 17.85
CA ALA A 71 -7.21 -11.61 16.93
C ALA A 71 -5.88 -11.19 17.59
N LYS A 72 -5.78 -11.23 18.93
CA LYS A 72 -4.57 -10.83 19.68
C LYS A 72 -3.34 -11.65 19.31
N MET A 73 -3.49 -12.96 19.07
CA MET A 73 -2.36 -13.83 18.71
C MET A 73 -1.76 -13.45 17.37
N ALA A 74 -2.60 -13.27 16.35
CA ALA A 74 -2.16 -12.82 15.02
C ALA A 74 -1.54 -11.42 15.08
N PHE A 75 -2.06 -10.53 15.92
CA PHE A 75 -1.51 -9.20 16.10
C PHE A 75 -0.11 -9.23 16.71
N LEU A 76 0.14 -10.06 17.72
CA LEU A 76 1.47 -10.23 18.31
C LEU A 76 2.49 -10.75 17.29
N ALA A 77 2.11 -11.75 16.49
CA ALA A 77 2.98 -12.25 15.40
C ALA A 77 3.29 -11.15 14.37
N LEU A 78 2.32 -10.30 14.03
CA LEU A 78 2.53 -9.14 13.16
C LEU A 78 3.41 -8.06 13.80
N LEU A 79 3.40 -7.87 15.11
CA LEU A 79 4.30 -6.94 15.79
C LEU A 79 5.76 -7.42 15.73
N CYS A 80 5.98 -8.73 15.87
CA CYS A 80 7.31 -9.31 15.66
C CYS A 80 7.78 -9.11 14.21
N SER A 81 6.89 -9.35 13.24
CA SER A 81 7.21 -9.14 11.82
C SER A 81 7.49 -7.68 11.49
N LEU A 82 6.87 -6.72 12.21
CA LEU A 82 7.09 -5.28 12.00
C LEU A 82 8.55 -4.89 12.24
N VAL A 83 9.20 -5.42 13.28
CA VAL A 83 10.61 -5.15 13.58
C VAL A 83 11.49 -5.62 12.41
N ILE A 84 11.26 -6.84 11.94
CA ILE A 84 12.05 -7.45 10.87
C ILE A 84 11.79 -6.73 9.54
N LEU A 85 10.55 -6.41 9.23
CA LEU A 85 10.18 -5.65 8.02
C LEU A 85 10.81 -4.26 8.02
N THR A 86 10.90 -3.60 9.17
CA THR A 86 11.58 -2.30 9.28
C THR A 86 13.04 -2.41 8.91
N LEU A 87 13.74 -3.43 9.42
CA LEU A 87 15.13 -3.70 9.06
C LEU A 87 15.29 -4.03 7.56
N PHE A 88 14.37 -4.84 7.01
CA PHE A 88 14.35 -5.14 5.58
C PHE A 88 14.26 -3.88 4.71
N TRP A 89 13.30 -3.00 5.01
CA TRP A 89 13.13 -1.75 4.27
C TRP A 89 14.30 -0.79 4.43
N MET A 90 14.94 -0.78 5.61
CA MET A 90 16.17 0.00 5.83
C MET A 90 17.33 -0.52 4.98
N LEU A 91 17.55 -1.83 4.94
CA LEU A 91 18.60 -2.46 4.11
C LEU A 91 18.37 -2.17 2.62
N LEU A 92 17.12 -2.22 2.15
CA LEU A 92 16.78 -1.83 0.77
C LEU A 92 17.13 -0.36 0.49
N GLY A 93 16.87 0.55 1.44
CA GLY A 93 17.23 1.96 1.33
C GLY A 93 18.74 2.19 1.28
N ILE A 94 19.49 1.43 2.06
CA ILE A 94 20.95 1.45 2.06
C ILE A 94 21.48 0.96 0.70
N LEU A 95 21.02 -0.18 0.19
CA LEU A 95 21.42 -0.70 -1.11
C LEU A 95 21.11 0.29 -2.25
N ASP A 96 19.93 0.93 -2.23
CA ASP A 96 19.58 1.97 -3.20
C ASP A 96 20.52 3.19 -3.11
N ALA A 97 20.92 3.60 -1.91
CA ALA A 97 21.83 4.72 -1.69
C ALA A 97 23.22 4.49 -2.29
N PHE A 98 23.73 3.27 -2.18
CA PHE A 98 25.02 2.85 -2.75
C PHE A 98 24.94 2.44 -4.24
N GLY A 99 23.83 2.77 -4.92
CA GLY A 99 23.67 2.56 -6.37
C GLY A 99 23.23 1.13 -6.76
N ARG A 100 23.02 0.23 -5.81
CA ARG A 100 22.61 -1.17 -6.06
C ARG A 100 21.09 -1.33 -6.17
N ARG A 101 20.45 -0.48 -6.98
CA ARG A 101 18.97 -0.47 -7.16
C ARG A 101 18.42 -1.80 -7.68
N GLU A 102 19.14 -2.44 -8.59
CA GLU A 102 18.70 -3.72 -9.13
C GLU A 102 18.65 -4.82 -8.05
N THR A 103 19.64 -4.86 -7.17
CA THR A 103 19.67 -5.81 -6.06
C THR A 103 18.51 -5.54 -5.09
N ALA A 104 18.24 -4.27 -4.76
CA ALA A 104 17.09 -3.91 -3.95
C ALA A 104 15.77 -4.31 -4.62
N GLY A 105 15.60 -4.08 -5.94
CA GLY A 105 14.44 -4.49 -6.71
C GLY A 105 14.24 -6.00 -6.73
N ARG A 106 15.31 -6.79 -6.89
CA ARG A 106 15.26 -8.25 -6.84
C ARG A 106 14.76 -8.76 -5.48
N TRP A 107 15.20 -8.17 -4.36
CA TRP A 107 14.73 -8.56 -3.03
C TRP A 107 13.27 -8.17 -2.77
N ILE A 108 12.77 -7.06 -3.32
CA ILE A 108 11.34 -6.70 -3.26
C ILE A 108 10.51 -7.73 -4.01
N LEU A 109 10.93 -8.12 -5.22
CA LEU A 109 10.28 -9.18 -6.00
C LEU A 109 10.33 -10.53 -5.27
N ALA A 110 11.49 -10.90 -4.74
CA ALA A 110 11.66 -12.15 -3.98
C ALA A 110 10.72 -12.18 -2.77
N PHE A 111 10.58 -11.08 -2.04
CA PHE A 111 9.65 -10.98 -0.92
C PHE A 111 8.20 -11.24 -1.36
N GLY A 112 7.75 -10.62 -2.46
CA GLY A 112 6.40 -10.82 -2.98
C GLY A 112 6.15 -12.26 -3.45
N VAL A 113 7.08 -12.84 -4.20
CA VAL A 113 6.98 -14.22 -4.72
C VAL A 113 7.02 -15.24 -3.57
N LEU A 114 7.96 -15.10 -2.64
CA LEU A 114 8.05 -15.98 -1.48
C LEU A 114 6.82 -15.90 -0.61
N LEU A 115 6.27 -14.70 -0.39
CA LEU A 115 5.04 -14.54 0.39
C LEU A 115 3.84 -15.21 -0.29
N PHE A 116 3.74 -15.10 -1.62
CA PHE A 116 2.66 -15.72 -2.40
C PHE A 116 2.65 -17.24 -2.24
N PHE A 117 3.81 -17.91 -2.24
CA PHE A 117 3.91 -19.35 -2.05
C PHE A 117 3.90 -19.77 -0.58
N ALA A 118 4.53 -19.03 0.30
CA ALA A 118 4.62 -19.38 1.72
C ALA A 118 3.27 -19.20 2.46
N ALA A 119 2.47 -18.20 2.06
CA ALA A 119 1.20 -17.95 2.73
C ALA A 119 0.26 -19.16 2.71
N PRO A 120 -0.12 -19.78 1.57
CA PRO A 120 -0.98 -20.95 1.57
C PRO A 120 -0.34 -22.16 2.27
N LEU A 121 1.00 -22.35 2.13
CA LEU A 121 1.72 -23.45 2.79
C LEU A 121 1.65 -23.37 4.31
N ILE A 122 1.68 -22.19 4.90
CA ILE A 122 1.66 -21.99 6.35
C ILE A 122 0.23 -21.86 6.89
N VAL A 123 -0.65 -21.20 6.13
CA VAL A 123 -2.03 -20.97 6.55
C VAL A 123 -2.84 -22.27 6.56
N ALA A 124 -2.71 -23.14 5.53
CA ALA A 124 -3.51 -24.35 5.42
C ALA A 124 -3.37 -25.30 6.62
N PRO A 125 -2.16 -25.66 7.10
CA PRO A 125 -2.03 -26.54 8.26
C PRO A 125 -2.50 -25.88 9.56
N LEU A 126 -2.32 -24.55 9.73
CA LEU A 126 -2.79 -23.84 10.91
C LEU A 126 -4.32 -23.68 10.91
N ASP A 127 -4.94 -23.45 9.76
CA ASP A 127 -6.41 -23.44 9.62
C ASP A 127 -7.01 -24.81 9.97
N ALA A 128 -6.42 -25.90 9.45
CA ALA A 128 -6.84 -27.26 9.77
C ALA A 128 -6.67 -27.59 11.27
N TYR A 129 -5.60 -27.11 11.90
CA TYR A 129 -5.43 -27.21 13.35
C TYR A 129 -6.48 -26.40 14.10
N GLY A 130 -6.77 -25.18 13.66
CA GLY A 130 -7.82 -24.32 14.19
C GLY A 130 -9.21 -24.94 14.11
N GLN A 131 -9.52 -25.68 13.03
CA GLN A 131 -10.77 -26.46 12.90
C GLN A 131 -10.88 -27.54 13.97
N LYS A 132 -9.82 -28.30 14.21
CA LYS A 132 -9.79 -29.34 15.26
C LYS A 132 -9.99 -28.75 16.66
N VAL A 133 -9.29 -27.64 16.97
CA VAL A 133 -9.43 -26.93 18.24
C VAL A 133 -10.84 -26.34 18.39
N GLY A 134 -11.40 -25.77 17.32
CA GLY A 134 -12.76 -25.25 17.29
C GLY A 134 -13.82 -26.30 17.52
N ALA A 135 -13.65 -27.50 16.96
CA ALA A 135 -14.53 -28.65 17.18
C ALA A 135 -14.49 -29.13 18.64
N LEU A 136 -13.28 -29.18 19.24
CA LEU A 136 -13.12 -29.59 20.64
C LEU A 136 -13.73 -28.57 21.62
N LEU A 137 -13.60 -27.28 21.35
CA LEU A 137 -14.08 -26.18 22.21
C LEU A 137 -15.49 -25.68 21.82
N GLN A 138 -16.12 -26.31 20.84
CA GLN A 138 -17.45 -25.94 20.29
C GLN A 138 -17.53 -24.44 19.87
N ASN A 139 -16.41 -23.88 19.38
CA ASN A 139 -16.32 -22.48 18.99
C ASN A 139 -15.59 -22.31 17.65
N THR A 140 -16.32 -21.92 16.61
CA THR A 140 -15.84 -21.75 15.25
C THR A 140 -14.85 -20.57 15.11
N SER A 141 -14.78 -19.65 16.09
CA SER A 141 -13.87 -18.51 16.06
C SER A 141 -12.40 -18.91 16.12
N TYR A 142 -12.07 -20.10 16.63
CA TYR A 142 -10.69 -20.59 16.68
C TYR A 142 -10.12 -20.88 15.31
N GLN A 143 -10.92 -21.42 14.37
CA GLN A 143 -10.49 -21.62 13.00
C GLN A 143 -10.00 -20.31 12.37
N ALA A 144 -10.82 -19.26 12.44
CA ALA A 144 -10.47 -17.95 11.91
C ALA A 144 -9.22 -17.34 12.60
N ALA A 145 -9.09 -17.55 13.92
CA ALA A 145 -7.94 -17.07 14.69
C ALA A 145 -6.62 -17.73 14.27
N TYR A 146 -6.62 -19.06 14.10
CA TYR A 146 -5.45 -19.82 13.66
C TYR A 146 -5.12 -19.56 12.19
N GLY A 147 -6.11 -19.37 11.32
CA GLY A 147 -5.90 -18.93 9.93
C GLY A 147 -5.24 -17.56 9.86
N ALA A 148 -5.72 -16.60 10.66
CA ALA A 148 -5.11 -15.27 10.77
C ALA A 148 -3.70 -15.31 11.36
N LEU A 149 -3.44 -16.19 12.35
CA LEU A 149 -2.12 -16.42 12.91
C LEU A 149 -1.17 -16.99 11.84
N GLY A 150 -1.64 -17.94 11.02
CA GLY A 150 -0.87 -18.50 9.92
C GLY A 150 -0.46 -17.45 8.89
N ALA A 151 -1.38 -16.56 8.54
CA ALA A 151 -1.07 -15.44 7.65
C ALA A 151 -0.03 -14.48 8.26
N ALA A 152 -0.15 -14.15 9.54
CA ALA A 152 0.83 -13.32 10.25
C ALA A 152 2.21 -13.99 10.35
N PHE A 153 2.23 -15.29 10.61
CA PHE A 153 3.45 -16.08 10.71
C PHE A 153 4.15 -16.27 9.36
N SER A 154 3.39 -16.37 8.25
CA SER A 154 3.98 -16.40 6.91
C SER A 154 4.72 -15.10 6.59
N VAL A 155 4.16 -13.95 6.96
CA VAL A 155 4.84 -12.65 6.80
C VAL A 155 6.12 -12.61 7.64
N LEU A 156 6.09 -13.13 8.87
CA LEU A 156 7.26 -13.17 9.76
C LEU A 156 8.39 -14.05 9.16
N CYS A 157 8.07 -15.24 8.72
CA CYS A 157 9.07 -16.16 8.12
C CYS A 157 9.68 -15.58 6.85
N VAL A 158 8.86 -15.06 5.94
CA VAL A 158 9.36 -14.48 4.68
C VAL A 158 10.17 -13.22 4.95
N SER A 159 9.73 -12.37 5.89
CA SER A 159 10.50 -11.17 6.25
C SER A 159 11.86 -11.51 6.84
N LEU A 160 11.98 -12.56 7.67
CA LEU A 160 13.25 -13.05 8.20
C LEU A 160 14.19 -13.50 7.08
N LEU A 161 13.70 -14.35 6.18
CA LEU A 161 14.50 -14.87 5.07
C LEU A 161 15.00 -13.74 4.15
N CYS A 162 14.09 -12.83 3.78
CA CYS A 162 14.45 -11.71 2.91
C CYS A 162 15.38 -10.70 3.59
N THR A 163 15.22 -10.46 4.89
CA THR A 163 16.13 -9.58 5.65
C THR A 163 17.52 -10.18 5.75
N ALA A 164 17.62 -11.48 6.03
CA ALA A 164 18.90 -12.18 6.06
C ALA A 164 19.60 -12.15 4.68
N GLY A 165 18.89 -12.47 3.61
CA GLY A 165 19.43 -12.44 2.26
C GLY A 165 19.83 -11.03 1.79
N CYS A 166 19.04 -10.01 2.13
CA CYS A 166 19.35 -8.62 1.87
C CYS A 166 20.59 -8.16 2.67
N GLY A 167 20.71 -8.61 3.94
CA GLY A 167 21.88 -8.37 4.79
C GLY A 167 23.17 -8.98 4.20
N ILE A 168 23.11 -10.22 3.72
CA ILE A 168 24.24 -10.87 3.03
C ILE A 168 24.62 -10.07 1.78
N SER A 169 23.62 -9.63 0.99
CA SER A 169 23.87 -8.80 -0.20
C SER A 169 24.51 -7.46 0.16
N TRP A 170 24.13 -6.87 1.29
CA TRP A 170 24.76 -5.64 1.80
C TRP A 170 26.19 -5.88 2.25
N ILE A 171 26.48 -6.98 2.98
CA ILE A 171 27.84 -7.33 3.41
C ILE A 171 28.76 -7.51 2.21
N LYS A 172 28.32 -8.25 1.18
CA LYS A 172 29.09 -8.42 -0.08
C LYS A 172 29.36 -7.09 -0.76
N ALA A 173 28.31 -6.27 -0.95
CA ALA A 173 28.46 -4.94 -1.55
C ALA A 173 29.40 -4.04 -0.75
N SER A 174 29.34 -4.11 0.58
CA SER A 174 30.20 -3.32 1.46
C SER A 174 31.68 -3.72 1.36
N HIS A 175 31.94 -5.00 1.16
CA HIS A 175 33.32 -5.52 0.97
C HIS A 175 33.91 -5.07 -0.36
N GLU A 176 33.17 -5.19 -1.45
CA GLU A 176 33.57 -4.68 -2.79
C GLU A 176 33.89 -3.19 -2.76
N LEU A 177 33.04 -2.38 -2.08
CA LEU A 177 33.24 -0.95 -1.92
C LEU A 177 34.47 -0.60 -1.05
N HIS A 178 34.87 -1.48 -0.13
CA HIS A 178 36.07 -1.27 0.69
C HIS A 178 37.36 -1.47 -0.09
N GLN A 179 37.38 -2.40 -1.04
CA GLN A 179 38.51 -2.63 -1.92
C GLN A 179 38.74 -1.49 -2.91
N ALA A 180 37.70 -0.73 -3.29
CA ALA A 180 37.79 0.39 -4.22
C ALA A 180 38.28 1.70 -3.58
N GLU A 181 38.28 1.83 -2.25
CA GLU A 181 38.66 3.03 -1.49
C GLU A 181 39.95 2.87 -0.68
N TYR A 182 41.07 2.79 -1.32
CA TYR A 182 42.37 3.02 -0.66
C TYR A 182 42.66 4.53 -0.66
N GLY A 183 42.32 5.26 0.42
CA GLY A 183 42.90 6.58 0.57
C GLY A 183 42.12 7.73 1.24
N SER A 184 40.92 7.59 1.74
CA SER A 184 40.22 8.73 2.36
C SER A 184 39.56 8.34 3.70
N SER A 185 40.25 8.57 4.80
CA SER A 185 39.69 8.37 6.15
C SER A 185 39.43 9.72 6.81
N SER A 186 38.23 10.26 6.65
CA SER A 186 37.70 11.23 7.58
C SER A 186 36.74 10.48 8.53
N ASN A 187 37.12 10.39 9.82
CA ASN A 187 36.29 9.82 10.86
C ASN A 187 35.09 10.74 11.12
N PRO A 188 33.87 10.42 10.71
CA PRO A 188 32.72 11.19 11.15
C PRO A 188 32.53 10.97 12.65
N ALA A 189 32.58 12.04 13.43
CA ALA A 189 32.12 12.01 14.82
C ALA A 189 30.72 11.42 14.88
N ALA A 190 30.43 10.65 15.92
CA ALA A 190 29.10 10.06 16.14
C ALA A 190 28.06 11.20 16.19
N ASP A 191 27.35 11.38 15.11
CA ASP A 191 26.45 12.51 14.94
C ASP A 191 25.10 12.13 15.57
N ARG A 192 24.86 12.57 16.80
CA ARG A 192 23.58 12.38 17.50
C ARG A 192 22.37 12.91 16.72
N SER A 193 22.62 13.76 15.72
CA SER A 193 21.59 14.32 14.84
C SER A 193 20.98 13.30 13.85
N ILE A 194 21.65 12.14 13.62
CA ILE A 194 21.20 11.15 12.62
C ILE A 194 19.84 10.56 12.97
N ALA A 195 19.66 10.15 14.23
CA ALA A 195 18.39 9.59 14.71
C ALA A 195 17.24 10.59 14.57
N PHE A 196 17.47 11.84 14.95
CA PHE A 196 16.48 12.92 14.83
C PHE A 196 16.17 13.25 13.37
N PHE A 197 17.18 13.28 12.50
CA PHE A 197 17.00 13.53 11.07
C PHE A 197 16.19 12.41 10.40
N LEU A 198 16.49 11.14 10.67
CA LEU A 198 15.76 10.00 10.16
C LEU A 198 14.31 10.00 10.64
N PHE A 199 14.11 10.26 11.92
CA PHE A 199 12.79 10.34 12.53
C PHE A 199 11.96 11.47 11.91
N ARG A 200 12.48 12.67 11.84
CA ARG A 200 11.79 13.83 11.26
C ARG A 200 11.45 13.63 9.79
N ASN A 201 12.42 13.25 8.97
CA ASN A 201 12.20 13.08 7.52
C ASN A 201 11.38 11.82 7.22
N GLY A 202 11.56 10.74 7.98
CA GLY A 202 10.74 9.54 7.88
C GLY A 202 9.28 9.82 8.21
N LEU A 203 9.01 10.52 9.32
CA LEU A 203 7.66 10.91 9.71
C LEU A 203 6.97 11.76 8.64
N VAL A 204 7.66 12.78 8.11
CA VAL A 204 7.09 13.67 7.08
C VAL A 204 6.56 12.87 5.88
N ILE A 205 7.28 11.83 5.47
CA ILE A 205 6.91 11.00 4.33
C ILE A 205 5.78 10.02 4.67
N CYS A 206 5.71 9.54 5.92
CA CYS A 206 4.84 8.45 6.33
C CYS A 206 3.49 8.89 6.89
N VAL A 207 3.38 10.13 7.36
CA VAL A 207 2.13 10.64 7.97
C VAL A 207 0.90 10.43 7.07
N PRO A 208 0.92 10.67 5.75
CA PRO A 208 -0.23 10.40 4.89
C PRO A 208 -0.69 8.94 4.92
N ALA A 209 0.27 8.00 4.88
CA ALA A 209 -0.04 6.57 4.92
C ALA A 209 -0.61 6.14 6.28
N ALA A 210 -0.07 6.69 7.37
CA ALA A 210 -0.58 6.45 8.72
C ALA A 210 -2.00 7.01 8.91
N LEU A 211 -2.26 8.23 8.46
CA LEU A 211 -3.60 8.84 8.49
C LEU A 211 -4.60 7.98 7.70
N ALA A 212 -4.25 7.53 6.49
CA ALA A 212 -5.09 6.62 5.72
C ALA A 212 -5.35 5.30 6.47
N GLY A 213 -4.36 4.79 7.20
CA GLY A 213 -4.48 3.62 8.06
C GLY A 213 -5.44 3.84 9.24
N ILE A 214 -5.35 4.98 9.92
CA ILE A 214 -6.27 5.39 11.00
C ILE A 214 -7.71 5.44 10.49
N GLY A 215 -7.93 6.03 9.32
CA GLY A 215 -9.25 6.05 8.70
C GLY A 215 -9.85 4.66 8.46
N ARG A 216 -9.01 3.69 8.06
CA ARG A 216 -9.45 2.28 7.88
C ARG A 216 -9.80 1.61 9.20
N ILE A 217 -9.00 1.83 10.23
CA ILE A 217 -9.27 1.31 11.58
C ILE A 217 -10.58 1.88 12.12
N GLY A 218 -10.79 3.19 11.99
CA GLY A 218 -12.02 3.85 12.41
C GLY A 218 -13.25 3.30 11.69
N GLN A 219 -13.19 3.15 10.37
CA GLN A 219 -14.25 2.56 9.55
C GLN A 219 -14.60 1.13 10.01
N SER A 220 -13.59 0.28 10.24
CA SER A 220 -13.79 -1.07 10.76
C SER A 220 -14.39 -1.07 12.17
N GLY A 221 -13.93 -0.17 13.06
CA GLY A 221 -14.46 -0.06 14.41
C GLY A 221 -15.91 0.42 14.46
N ILE A 222 -16.31 1.32 13.57
CA ILE A 222 -17.72 1.77 13.46
C ILE A 222 -18.61 0.62 12.98
N TYR A 223 -18.16 -0.10 11.93
CA TYR A 223 -18.96 -1.22 11.38
C TYR A 223 -19.15 -2.35 12.37
N LEU A 224 -18.09 -2.76 13.06
CA LEU A 224 -18.12 -3.90 13.99
C LEU A 224 -18.98 -3.68 15.23
N LYS A 225 -19.43 -2.45 15.50
CA LYS A 225 -20.39 -2.17 16.56
C LYS A 225 -21.82 -2.59 16.20
N SER A 226 -22.16 -2.62 14.92
CA SER A 226 -23.54 -2.88 14.44
C SER A 226 -23.64 -4.04 13.45
N GLY A 227 -22.55 -4.37 12.76
CA GLY A 227 -22.51 -5.39 11.71
C GLY A 227 -21.78 -6.66 12.09
N SER A 228 -21.85 -7.68 11.24
CA SER A 228 -21.19 -8.94 11.48
C SER A 228 -19.72 -8.91 11.05
N VAL A 229 -18.86 -9.59 11.80
CA VAL A 229 -17.42 -9.70 11.52
C VAL A 229 -17.16 -10.41 10.18
N SER A 230 -17.95 -11.43 9.87
CA SER A 230 -17.81 -12.23 8.64
C SER A 230 -18.10 -11.41 7.38
N THR A 231 -19.16 -10.59 7.38
CA THR A 231 -19.52 -9.74 6.24
C THR A 231 -18.48 -8.65 6.01
N TRP A 232 -17.96 -8.02 7.09
CA TRP A 232 -16.88 -7.04 6.97
C TRP A 232 -15.57 -7.67 6.50
N GLY A 233 -15.27 -8.89 6.98
CA GLY A 233 -14.15 -9.67 6.50
C GLY A 233 -14.24 -9.98 5.01
N ALA A 234 -15.42 -10.35 4.51
CA ALA A 234 -15.66 -10.54 3.08
C ALA A 234 -15.47 -9.25 2.27
N TYR A 235 -15.93 -8.10 2.78
CA TYR A 235 -15.68 -6.81 2.14
C TYR A 235 -14.20 -6.51 1.99
N LEU A 236 -13.44 -6.65 3.06
CA LEU A 236 -12.00 -6.37 3.06
C LEU A 236 -11.19 -7.39 2.24
N GLY A 237 -11.50 -8.68 2.39
CA GLY A 237 -10.74 -9.77 1.79
C GLY A 237 -11.09 -10.07 0.34
N LYS A 238 -12.31 -9.77 -0.11
CA LYS A 238 -12.75 -10.04 -1.50
C LYS A 238 -12.79 -8.77 -2.33
N TYR A 239 -13.66 -7.84 -2.01
CA TYR A 239 -13.92 -6.66 -2.85
C TYR A 239 -12.79 -5.64 -2.82
N ARG A 240 -12.36 -5.28 -1.62
CA ARG A 240 -11.30 -4.28 -1.44
C ARG A 240 -9.93 -4.79 -1.86
N LEU A 241 -9.67 -6.09 -1.73
CA LEU A 241 -8.45 -6.72 -2.22
C LEU A 241 -8.33 -6.52 -3.74
N LEU A 242 -9.38 -6.81 -4.51
CA LEU A 242 -9.41 -6.63 -5.97
C LEU A 242 -9.18 -5.17 -6.37
N MET A 243 -9.85 -4.24 -5.69
CA MET A 243 -9.59 -2.80 -5.88
C MET A 243 -8.13 -2.44 -5.62
N THR A 244 -7.54 -2.98 -4.55
CA THR A 244 -6.15 -2.70 -4.18
C THR A 244 -5.19 -3.25 -5.22
N LEU A 245 -5.43 -4.43 -5.79
CA LEU A 245 -4.64 -5.02 -6.87
C LEU A 245 -4.64 -4.11 -8.11
N ALA A 246 -5.79 -3.60 -8.52
CA ALA A 246 -5.88 -2.63 -9.62
C ALA A 246 -5.11 -1.34 -9.31
N LEU A 247 -5.14 -0.86 -8.07
CA LEU A 247 -4.41 0.35 -7.67
C LEU A 247 -2.90 0.18 -7.60
N LEU A 248 -2.37 -1.06 -7.47
CA LEU A 248 -0.93 -1.30 -7.46
C LEU A 248 -0.24 -0.83 -8.74
N GLY A 249 -0.84 -1.04 -9.90
CA GLY A 249 -0.30 -0.56 -11.17
C GLY A 249 -0.30 0.97 -11.26
N ALA A 250 -1.37 1.64 -10.82
CA ALA A 250 -1.41 3.10 -10.77
C ALA A 250 -0.36 3.67 -9.79
N PHE A 251 -0.16 3.01 -8.65
CA PHE A 251 0.89 3.37 -7.69
C PHE A 251 2.30 3.17 -8.27
N ALA A 252 2.52 2.06 -8.97
CA ALA A 252 3.81 1.78 -9.63
C ALA A 252 4.14 2.83 -10.70
N LEU A 253 3.15 3.23 -11.53
CA LEU A 253 3.29 4.33 -12.48
C LEU A 253 3.65 5.66 -11.79
N ALA A 254 2.93 6.02 -10.73
CA ALA A 254 3.20 7.24 -9.97
C ALA A 254 4.61 7.22 -9.35
N ALA A 255 5.04 6.09 -8.81
CA ALA A 255 6.37 5.92 -8.22
C ALA A 255 7.50 5.98 -9.26
N SER A 256 7.31 5.39 -10.45
CA SER A 256 8.30 5.38 -11.54
C SER A 256 8.55 6.77 -12.14
N LEU A 257 7.51 7.61 -12.20
CA LEU A 257 7.58 8.97 -12.75
C LEU A 257 8.09 10.01 -11.74
N LEU A 258 8.12 9.68 -10.45
CA LEU A 258 8.57 10.58 -9.39
C LEU A 258 9.95 11.21 -9.63
N PRO A 259 11.02 10.46 -9.98
CA PRO A 259 12.33 11.06 -10.22
C PRO A 259 12.34 12.01 -11.44
N GLN A 260 11.51 11.73 -12.45
CA GLN A 260 11.38 12.62 -13.61
C GLN A 260 10.72 13.95 -13.21
N PHE A 261 9.69 13.92 -12.35
CA PHE A 261 9.07 15.14 -11.82
C PHE A 261 10.06 15.96 -11.00
N GLN A 262 10.86 15.33 -10.14
CA GLN A 262 11.88 16.00 -9.36
C GLN A 262 12.88 16.75 -10.24
N LEU A 263 13.38 16.13 -11.32
CA LEU A 263 14.32 16.74 -12.25
C LEU A 263 13.71 17.95 -12.99
N VAL A 264 12.45 17.83 -13.43
CA VAL A 264 11.79 18.90 -14.20
C VAL A 264 11.38 20.07 -13.31
N LEU A 265 10.91 19.81 -12.11
CA LEU A 265 10.53 20.84 -11.14
C LEU A 265 11.75 21.60 -10.63
N LYS A 266 12.88 20.94 -10.38
CA LYS A 266 14.14 21.60 -10.01
C LYS A 266 14.65 22.59 -11.09
N ARG A 267 14.40 22.29 -12.36
CA ARG A 267 14.75 23.18 -13.50
C ARG A 267 13.83 24.39 -13.65
N ARG A 268 12.79 24.55 -12.82
CA ARG A 268 11.79 25.63 -12.82
C ARG A 268 11.15 25.94 -14.18
N SER A 269 11.10 24.98 -15.09
CA SER A 269 10.50 25.15 -16.42
C SER A 269 9.02 24.78 -16.37
N LEU A 270 8.13 25.76 -16.19
CA LEU A 270 6.67 25.56 -16.12
C LEU A 270 6.11 24.83 -17.34
N ARG A 271 6.59 25.15 -18.55
CA ARG A 271 6.13 24.52 -19.80
C ARG A 271 6.43 23.01 -19.79
N LYS A 272 7.68 22.64 -19.53
CA LYS A 272 8.12 21.22 -19.47
C LYS A 272 7.44 20.47 -18.34
N SER A 273 7.24 21.12 -17.18
CA SER A 273 6.50 20.52 -16.05
C SER A 273 5.06 20.21 -16.44
N ARG A 274 4.38 21.16 -17.10
CA ARG A 274 2.99 20.96 -17.57
C ARG A 274 2.88 19.82 -18.58
N GLU A 275 3.76 19.76 -19.56
CA GLU A 275 3.78 18.71 -20.59
C GLU A 275 3.99 17.33 -19.95
N LYS A 276 4.97 17.19 -19.07
CA LYS A 276 5.24 15.93 -18.35
C LYS A 276 4.08 15.50 -17.46
N CYS A 277 3.47 16.43 -16.73
CA CYS A 277 2.28 16.12 -15.91
C CYS A 277 1.10 15.68 -16.78
N MET A 278 0.84 16.33 -17.92
CA MET A 278 -0.25 15.92 -18.82
C MET A 278 -0.04 14.51 -19.36
N VAL A 279 1.18 14.15 -19.77
CA VAL A 279 1.50 12.79 -20.22
C VAL A 279 1.30 11.80 -19.09
N ALA A 280 1.78 12.10 -17.88
CA ALA A 280 1.64 11.23 -16.72
C ALA A 280 0.17 10.98 -16.35
N PHE A 281 -0.66 12.02 -16.31
CA PHE A 281 -2.09 11.89 -16.06
C PHE A 281 -2.80 11.06 -17.14
N ARG A 282 -2.41 11.25 -18.40
CA ARG A 282 -2.95 10.47 -19.52
C ARG A 282 -2.56 8.99 -19.39
N CYS A 283 -1.32 8.66 -19.08
CA CYS A 283 -0.87 7.28 -18.83
C CYS A 283 -1.63 6.66 -17.65
N THR A 284 -1.84 7.40 -16.56
CA THR A 284 -2.61 6.91 -15.42
C THR A 284 -4.06 6.67 -15.80
N ALA A 285 -4.68 7.57 -16.55
CA ALA A 285 -6.07 7.42 -17.02
C ALA A 285 -6.20 6.22 -17.98
N LEU A 286 -5.22 6.02 -18.89
CA LEU A 286 -5.17 4.87 -19.79
C LEU A 286 -5.05 3.52 -19.07
N TYR A 287 -4.52 3.51 -17.85
CA TYR A 287 -4.47 2.31 -17.03
C TYR A 287 -5.73 2.17 -16.16
N THR A 288 -6.14 3.23 -15.44
CA THR A 288 -7.21 3.14 -14.43
C THR A 288 -8.60 3.02 -15.04
N ILE A 289 -8.85 3.62 -16.20
CA ILE A 289 -10.16 3.54 -16.87
C ILE A 289 -10.46 2.14 -17.38
N PRO A 290 -9.56 1.44 -18.11
CA PRO A 290 -9.78 0.04 -18.47
C PRO A 290 -9.96 -0.88 -17.26
N CYS A 291 -9.17 -0.71 -16.18
CA CYS A 291 -9.37 -1.47 -14.94
C CYS A 291 -10.76 -1.25 -14.33
N ALA A 292 -11.25 -0.01 -14.32
CA ALA A 292 -12.59 0.31 -13.83
C ALA A 292 -13.68 -0.30 -14.74
N VAL A 293 -13.51 -0.21 -16.03
CA VAL A 293 -14.42 -0.82 -17.02
C VAL A 293 -14.48 -2.34 -16.86
N LEU A 294 -13.33 -2.99 -16.63
CA LEU A 294 -13.28 -4.42 -16.34
C LEU A 294 -14.12 -4.76 -15.09
N PHE A 295 -13.98 -4.01 -14.01
CA PHE A 295 -14.79 -4.21 -12.80
C PHE A 295 -16.28 -3.95 -13.04
N LEU A 296 -16.65 -2.99 -13.90
CA LEU A 296 -18.05 -2.71 -14.21
C LEU A 296 -18.69 -3.83 -15.03
N THR A 297 -17.98 -4.38 -16.01
CA THR A 297 -18.51 -5.36 -16.96
C THR A 297 -18.37 -6.80 -16.47
N THR A 298 -17.26 -7.15 -15.82
CA THR A 298 -16.95 -8.53 -15.44
C THR A 298 -16.98 -8.79 -13.92
N ALA A 299 -17.61 -7.90 -13.12
CA ALA A 299 -17.69 -8.05 -11.65
C ALA A 299 -18.17 -9.42 -11.20
N GLN A 300 -19.27 -9.91 -11.80
CA GLN A 300 -19.87 -11.19 -11.44
C GLN A 300 -18.99 -12.40 -11.79
N PRO A 301 -18.54 -12.59 -13.05
CA PRO A 301 -17.70 -13.74 -13.39
C PRO A 301 -16.35 -13.71 -12.66
N MET A 302 -15.77 -12.52 -12.45
CA MET A 302 -14.51 -12.36 -11.73
C MET A 302 -14.60 -12.82 -10.27
N LEU A 303 -15.64 -12.40 -9.56
CA LEU A 303 -15.88 -12.85 -8.19
C LEU A 303 -16.19 -14.34 -8.10
N GLN A 304 -16.97 -14.87 -9.04
CA GLN A 304 -17.30 -16.31 -9.09
C GLN A 304 -16.10 -17.21 -9.41
N MET A 305 -15.13 -16.68 -10.18
CA MET A 305 -13.88 -17.40 -10.49
C MET A 305 -12.96 -17.46 -9.27
N LEU A 306 -12.82 -16.35 -8.54
CA LEU A 306 -11.87 -16.23 -7.45
C LEU A 306 -12.41 -16.73 -6.10
N PHE A 307 -13.73 -16.69 -5.92
CA PHE A 307 -14.39 -17.05 -4.66
C PHE A 307 -15.56 -18.01 -4.91
N SER A 308 -15.84 -18.89 -3.96
CA SER A 308 -16.91 -19.89 -4.10
C SER A 308 -18.29 -19.25 -4.28
N LYS A 309 -19.15 -19.91 -5.09
CA LYS A 309 -20.46 -19.37 -5.52
C LYS A 309 -21.44 -19.09 -4.37
N GLY A 310 -21.35 -19.81 -3.26
CA GLY A 310 -22.35 -19.78 -2.18
C GLY A 310 -22.39 -18.49 -1.34
N GLU A 311 -21.31 -17.69 -1.37
CA GLU A 311 -21.18 -16.51 -0.49
C GLU A 311 -21.42 -15.16 -1.19
N LEU A 312 -21.80 -15.17 -2.47
CA LEU A 312 -21.79 -13.98 -3.33
C LEU A 312 -23.18 -13.41 -3.65
N ASN A 313 -24.23 -13.89 -3.00
CA ASN A 313 -25.63 -13.56 -3.28
C ASN A 313 -25.87 -12.05 -3.49
N GLY A 314 -25.78 -11.59 -4.75
CA GLY A 314 -26.14 -10.22 -5.17
C GLY A 314 -25.11 -9.13 -4.87
N LEU A 315 -24.04 -9.40 -4.11
CA LEU A 315 -23.07 -8.38 -3.65
C LEU A 315 -22.01 -7.97 -4.71
N TYR A 316 -22.09 -8.50 -5.94
CA TYR A 316 -21.19 -8.09 -7.04
C TYR A 316 -21.29 -6.59 -7.40
N SER A 317 -22.42 -5.95 -7.11
CA SER A 317 -22.62 -4.51 -7.31
C SER A 317 -21.69 -3.64 -6.44
N ILE A 318 -21.17 -4.14 -5.32
CA ILE A 318 -20.16 -3.46 -4.51
C ILE A 318 -18.89 -3.23 -5.34
N LEU A 319 -18.46 -4.23 -6.13
CA LEU A 319 -17.28 -4.09 -6.99
C LEU A 319 -17.49 -3.04 -8.09
N LYS A 320 -18.73 -2.88 -8.59
CA LYS A 320 -19.05 -1.82 -9.54
C LYS A 320 -18.90 -0.43 -8.94
N VAL A 321 -19.28 -0.22 -7.68
CA VAL A 321 -19.06 1.05 -6.98
C VAL A 321 -17.57 1.30 -6.77
N LEU A 322 -16.82 0.25 -6.39
CA LEU A 322 -15.38 0.35 -6.20
C LEU A 322 -14.61 0.61 -7.52
N ALA A 323 -15.18 0.29 -8.67
CA ALA A 323 -14.59 0.63 -9.98
C ALA A 323 -14.35 2.14 -10.13
N ILE A 324 -15.30 2.96 -9.72
CA ILE A 324 -15.16 4.43 -9.74
C ILE A 324 -14.02 4.87 -8.80
N THR A 325 -13.90 4.21 -7.66
CA THR A 325 -12.85 4.48 -6.67
C THR A 325 -11.45 4.27 -7.25
N VAL A 326 -11.26 3.28 -8.13
CA VAL A 326 -9.97 3.00 -8.80
C VAL A 326 -9.50 4.19 -9.63
N ILE A 327 -10.41 4.84 -10.37
CA ILE A 327 -10.07 6.00 -11.20
C ILE A 327 -9.58 7.16 -10.32
N PHE A 328 -10.35 7.52 -9.28
CA PHE A 328 -10.01 8.66 -8.42
C PHE A 328 -8.75 8.42 -7.58
N TYR A 329 -8.57 7.24 -6.98
CA TYR A 329 -7.34 6.95 -6.26
C TYR A 329 -6.12 6.85 -7.18
N GLY A 330 -6.26 6.29 -8.38
CA GLY A 330 -5.17 6.26 -9.34
C GLY A 330 -4.68 7.66 -9.71
N LEU A 331 -5.60 8.58 -9.99
CA LEU A 331 -5.28 9.99 -10.24
C LEU A 331 -4.71 10.68 -8.99
N ALA A 332 -5.26 10.39 -7.80
CA ALA A 332 -4.75 10.94 -6.55
C ALA A 332 -3.30 10.51 -6.28
N PHE A 333 -2.92 9.26 -6.57
CA PHE A 333 -1.53 8.81 -6.45
C PHE A 333 -0.59 9.59 -7.39
N MET A 334 -1.02 9.85 -8.62
CA MET A 334 -0.22 10.63 -9.56
C MET A 334 -0.12 12.09 -9.13
N LEU A 335 -1.21 12.74 -8.72
CA LEU A 335 -1.20 14.10 -8.18
C LEU A 335 -0.33 14.20 -6.92
N GLY A 336 -0.45 13.20 -6.02
CA GLY A 336 0.38 13.09 -4.83
C GLY A 336 1.87 12.97 -5.16
N SER A 337 2.24 12.21 -6.20
CA SER A 337 3.63 12.07 -6.62
C SER A 337 4.22 13.39 -7.16
N VAL A 338 3.41 14.20 -7.85
CA VAL A 338 3.81 15.53 -8.33
C VAL A 338 4.08 16.48 -7.15
N LEU A 339 3.17 16.53 -6.16
CA LEU A 339 3.35 17.33 -4.95
C LEU A 339 4.53 16.85 -4.10
N PHE A 340 4.71 15.52 -4.02
CA PHE A 340 5.85 14.92 -3.34
C PHE A 340 7.18 15.29 -4.02
N ALA A 341 7.22 15.31 -5.35
CA ALA A 341 8.38 15.74 -6.12
C ALA A 341 8.72 17.24 -5.91
N ALA A 342 7.69 18.04 -5.62
CA ALA A 342 7.81 19.46 -5.29
C ALA A 342 8.16 19.71 -3.82
N GLU A 343 8.33 18.66 -3.00
CA GLU A 343 8.58 18.72 -1.56
C GLU A 343 7.45 19.38 -0.74
N LEU A 344 6.23 19.42 -1.28
CA LEU A 344 5.04 20.02 -0.66
C LEU A 344 4.29 18.99 0.23
N TYR A 345 4.99 18.42 1.19
CA TYR A 345 4.48 17.33 2.04
C TYR A 345 3.26 17.72 2.88
N TYR A 346 3.25 18.93 3.43
CA TYR A 346 2.14 19.42 4.26
C TYR A 346 0.82 19.51 3.47
N SER A 347 0.89 19.85 2.19
CA SER A 347 -0.29 19.85 1.31
C SER A 347 -0.88 18.44 1.17
N ILE A 348 -0.03 17.43 1.03
CA ILE A 348 -0.47 16.03 0.98
C ILE A 348 -1.10 15.61 2.31
N TRP A 349 -0.54 16.03 3.45
CA TRP A 349 -1.10 15.72 4.77
C TRP A 349 -2.50 16.25 4.94
N ILE A 350 -2.71 17.53 4.61
CA ILE A 350 -4.02 18.19 4.70
C ILE A 350 -5.02 17.47 3.80
N ALA A 351 -4.65 17.16 2.56
CA ALA A 351 -5.53 16.47 1.61
C ALA A 351 -5.95 15.09 2.13
N VAL A 352 -4.99 14.31 2.64
CA VAL A 352 -5.28 12.97 3.20
C VAL A 352 -6.09 13.07 4.48
N LEU A 353 -5.79 14.02 5.37
CA LEU A 353 -6.56 14.22 6.60
C LEU A 353 -8.03 14.52 6.29
N VAL A 354 -8.30 15.48 5.41
CA VAL A 354 -9.67 15.81 5.00
C VAL A 354 -10.36 14.61 4.36
N SER A 355 -9.67 13.89 3.47
CA SER A 355 -10.22 12.66 2.85
C SER A 355 -10.59 11.60 3.89
N VAL A 356 -9.77 11.41 4.92
CA VAL A 356 -10.03 10.46 6.02
C VAL A 356 -11.24 10.91 6.85
N LEU A 357 -11.34 12.20 7.18
CA LEU A 357 -12.51 12.72 7.88
C LEU A 357 -13.80 12.53 7.07
N VAL A 358 -13.77 12.86 5.78
CA VAL A 358 -14.91 12.64 4.88
C VAL A 358 -15.29 11.16 4.83
N ARG A 359 -14.32 10.25 4.77
CA ARG A 359 -14.56 8.80 4.81
C ARG A 359 -15.28 8.37 6.08
N LEU A 360 -14.81 8.79 7.25
CA LEU A 360 -15.38 8.39 8.54
C LEU A 360 -16.78 8.97 8.72
N VAL A 361 -16.97 10.24 8.39
CA VAL A 361 -18.28 10.90 8.50
C VAL A 361 -19.29 10.29 7.53
N SER A 362 -18.93 10.16 6.24
CA SER A 362 -19.83 9.57 5.25
C SER A 362 -20.16 8.11 5.57
N PHE A 363 -19.18 7.33 6.04
CA PHE A 363 -19.42 5.97 6.47
C PHE A 363 -20.38 5.90 7.67
N SER A 364 -20.17 6.72 8.68
CA SER A 364 -21.04 6.80 9.86
C SER A 364 -22.48 7.14 9.46
N VAL A 365 -22.68 8.16 8.62
CA VAL A 365 -24.00 8.58 8.14
C VAL A 365 -24.66 7.47 7.30
N MET A 366 -23.93 6.86 6.36
CA MET A 366 -24.49 5.82 5.49
C MET A 366 -24.80 4.53 6.22
N SER A 367 -24.01 4.19 7.25
CA SER A 367 -24.24 3.02 8.08
C SER A 367 -25.40 3.21 9.07
N SER A 368 -25.47 4.37 9.74
CA SER A 368 -26.47 4.61 10.80
C SER A 368 -27.81 5.13 10.25
N ALA A 369 -27.80 6.14 9.37
CA ALA A 369 -29.01 6.78 8.86
C ALA A 369 -29.62 6.04 7.67
N LEU A 370 -28.79 5.60 6.71
CA LEU A 370 -29.27 4.96 5.48
C LEU A 370 -29.27 3.44 5.55
N LYS A 371 -28.71 2.85 6.60
CA LYS A 371 -28.63 1.38 6.82
C LYS A 371 -28.13 0.60 5.59
N LEU A 372 -27.17 1.17 4.86
CA LEU A 372 -26.65 0.59 3.61
C LEU A 372 -25.71 -0.60 3.80
N ASP A 373 -25.49 -1.04 5.04
CA ASP A 373 -24.61 -2.17 5.40
C ASP A 373 -23.24 -2.12 4.66
N LEU A 374 -22.87 -3.17 3.92
CA LEU A 374 -21.60 -3.23 3.19
C LEU A 374 -21.43 -2.14 2.10
N TYR A 375 -22.53 -1.70 1.50
CA TYR A 375 -22.48 -0.62 0.51
C TYR A 375 -21.99 0.70 1.10
N ALA A 376 -22.25 0.96 2.38
CA ALA A 376 -21.72 2.14 3.06
C ALA A 376 -20.20 2.20 2.98
N GLY A 377 -19.51 1.04 3.07
CA GLY A 377 -18.06 0.93 2.89
C GLY A 377 -17.59 1.37 1.50
N ALA A 378 -18.23 0.85 0.45
CA ALA A 378 -17.87 1.17 -0.93
C ALA A 378 -18.16 2.63 -1.30
N TYR A 379 -19.31 3.17 -0.92
CA TYR A 379 -19.66 4.56 -1.20
C TYR A 379 -18.78 5.55 -0.43
N SER A 380 -18.45 5.27 0.84
CA SER A 380 -17.56 6.13 1.62
C SER A 380 -16.12 6.10 1.08
N ASP A 381 -15.64 4.95 0.59
CA ASP A 381 -14.35 4.85 -0.10
C ASP A 381 -14.36 5.64 -1.42
N ALA A 382 -15.44 5.59 -2.20
CA ALA A 382 -15.57 6.35 -3.45
C ALA A 382 -15.61 7.86 -3.20
N LEU A 383 -16.41 8.31 -2.23
CA LEU A 383 -16.51 9.72 -1.88
C LEU A 383 -15.19 10.27 -1.36
N SER A 384 -14.52 9.53 -0.48
CA SER A 384 -13.22 9.93 0.04
C SER A 384 -12.14 10.01 -1.04
N ALA A 385 -12.14 9.09 -2.01
CA ALA A 385 -11.22 9.11 -3.14
C ALA A 385 -11.47 10.32 -4.07
N PHE A 386 -12.74 10.63 -4.33
CA PHE A 386 -13.15 11.80 -5.10
C PHE A 386 -12.69 13.11 -4.44
N VAL A 387 -12.97 13.28 -3.14
CA VAL A 387 -12.56 14.47 -2.37
C VAL A 387 -11.03 14.59 -2.33
N LEU A 388 -10.31 13.49 -2.11
CA LEU A 388 -8.85 13.47 -2.13
C LEU A 388 -8.31 13.96 -3.48
N CYS A 389 -8.86 13.44 -4.58
CA CYS A 389 -8.47 13.82 -5.94
C CYS A 389 -8.71 15.32 -6.19
N LEU A 390 -9.88 15.85 -5.78
CA LEU A 390 -10.21 17.27 -5.94
C LEU A 390 -9.26 18.20 -5.15
N ILE A 391 -8.98 17.87 -3.90
CA ILE A 391 -8.09 18.68 -3.06
C ILE A 391 -6.67 18.68 -3.62
N LEU A 392 -6.11 17.51 -3.95
CA LEU A 392 -4.77 17.41 -4.53
C LEU A 392 -4.68 18.16 -5.87
N LEU A 393 -5.72 18.10 -6.68
CA LEU A 393 -5.83 18.85 -7.92
C LEU A 393 -5.80 20.36 -7.69
N GLY A 394 -6.61 20.84 -6.75
CA GLY A 394 -6.64 22.26 -6.36
C GLY A 394 -5.25 22.74 -5.91
N MET A 395 -4.56 21.93 -5.09
CA MET A 395 -3.22 22.23 -4.60
C MET A 395 -2.18 22.26 -5.72
N VAL A 396 -2.20 21.30 -6.66
CA VAL A 396 -1.29 21.31 -7.83
C VAL A 396 -1.53 22.56 -8.69
N ARG A 397 -2.79 22.94 -8.90
CA ARG A 397 -3.14 24.14 -9.67
C ARG A 397 -2.69 25.44 -8.97
N GLN A 398 -2.92 25.55 -7.66
CA GLN A 398 -2.61 26.76 -6.90
C GLN A 398 -1.11 26.93 -6.64
N GLN A 399 -0.44 25.88 -6.16
CA GLN A 399 0.96 25.96 -5.70
C GLN A 399 1.96 25.81 -6.84
N LEU A 400 1.71 24.94 -7.81
CA LEU A 400 2.62 24.72 -8.93
C LEU A 400 2.23 25.49 -10.20
N LYS A 401 1.06 26.17 -10.21
CA LYS A 401 0.52 26.90 -11.37
C LYS A 401 0.42 26.02 -12.63
N ILE A 402 0.22 24.72 -12.46
CA ILE A 402 0.08 23.75 -13.54
C ILE A 402 -1.41 23.62 -13.87
N ALA A 403 -1.83 24.23 -14.97
CA ALA A 403 -3.19 24.04 -15.50
C ALA A 403 -3.21 22.81 -16.42
N VAL A 404 -4.02 21.83 -16.09
CA VAL A 404 -4.21 20.60 -16.87
C VAL A 404 -5.45 20.72 -17.75
N ASN A 405 -5.32 20.43 -19.03
CA ASN A 405 -6.47 20.36 -19.92
C ASN A 405 -7.10 18.96 -19.85
N TRP A 406 -8.13 18.84 -19.02
CA TRP A 406 -8.78 17.57 -18.69
C TRP A 406 -9.42 16.89 -19.88
N LEU A 407 -9.99 17.62 -20.82
CA LEU A 407 -10.57 17.05 -22.04
C LEU A 407 -9.52 16.26 -22.84
N ARG A 408 -8.32 16.83 -23.01
CA ARG A 408 -7.23 16.15 -23.73
C ARG A 408 -6.66 14.95 -22.98
N VAL A 409 -6.74 14.96 -21.64
CA VAL A 409 -6.25 13.85 -20.80
C VAL A 409 -7.22 12.68 -20.82
N PHE A 410 -8.54 12.93 -20.69
CA PHE A 410 -9.54 11.89 -20.50
C PHE A 410 -10.20 11.41 -21.78
N LEU A 411 -10.26 12.21 -22.84
CA LEU A 411 -11.03 11.87 -24.07
C LEU A 411 -10.57 10.54 -24.68
N ALA A 412 -9.29 10.38 -24.93
CA ALA A 412 -8.76 9.16 -25.53
C ALA A 412 -8.89 7.93 -24.60
N PRO A 413 -8.57 7.99 -23.30
CA PRO A 413 -8.81 6.88 -22.38
C PRO A 413 -10.29 6.49 -22.23
N LEU A 414 -11.20 7.47 -22.22
CA LEU A 414 -12.64 7.20 -22.17
C LEU A 414 -13.15 6.50 -23.43
N LEU A 415 -12.74 6.95 -24.61
CA LEU A 415 -13.09 6.29 -25.87
C LEU A 415 -12.57 4.84 -25.91
N ALA A 416 -11.32 4.61 -25.49
CA ALA A 416 -10.76 3.28 -25.37
C ALA A 416 -11.52 2.42 -24.34
N GLY A 417 -11.92 3.00 -23.20
CA GLY A 417 -12.72 2.32 -22.18
C GLY A 417 -14.11 1.94 -22.69
N ILE A 418 -14.79 2.82 -23.42
CA ILE A 418 -16.10 2.53 -24.03
C ILE A 418 -15.98 1.40 -25.05
N LEU A 419 -14.97 1.44 -25.91
CA LEU A 419 -14.71 0.38 -26.89
C LEU A 419 -14.46 -0.96 -26.20
N MET A 420 -13.62 -0.97 -25.14
CA MET A 420 -13.39 -2.16 -24.34
C MET A 420 -14.67 -2.66 -23.67
N ALA A 421 -15.52 -1.78 -23.13
CA ALA A 421 -16.80 -2.16 -22.55
C ALA A 421 -17.72 -2.85 -23.57
N LEU A 422 -17.81 -2.30 -24.78
CA LEU A 422 -18.59 -2.89 -25.87
C LEU A 422 -18.09 -4.28 -26.25
N VAL A 423 -16.78 -4.43 -26.42
CA VAL A 423 -16.16 -5.74 -26.74
C VAL A 423 -16.41 -6.75 -25.62
N CYS A 424 -16.19 -6.37 -24.35
CA CYS A 424 -16.45 -7.25 -23.20
C CYS A 424 -17.92 -7.69 -23.11
N LEU A 425 -18.85 -6.77 -23.35
CA LEU A 425 -20.29 -7.09 -23.35
C LEU A 425 -20.69 -8.00 -24.51
N LEU A 426 -20.19 -7.73 -25.71
CA LEU A 426 -20.41 -8.58 -26.87
C LEU A 426 -19.84 -9.99 -26.64
N CYS A 427 -18.61 -10.10 -26.20
CA CYS A 427 -18.00 -11.38 -25.89
C CYS A 427 -18.77 -12.16 -24.82
N SER A 428 -19.19 -11.49 -23.75
CA SER A 428 -19.88 -12.14 -22.65
C SER A 428 -21.31 -12.57 -22.99
N GLN A 429 -22.04 -11.77 -23.78
CA GLN A 429 -23.45 -12.03 -24.10
C GLN A 429 -23.66 -12.86 -25.36
N VAL A 430 -22.83 -12.65 -26.39
CA VAL A 430 -23.04 -13.28 -27.69
C VAL A 430 -22.21 -14.56 -27.84
N ILE A 431 -20.91 -14.49 -27.56
CA ILE A 431 -19.98 -15.60 -27.86
C ILE A 431 -19.99 -16.64 -26.74
N LEU A 432 -20.03 -16.19 -25.46
CA LEU A 432 -19.82 -17.06 -24.31
C LEU A 432 -21.07 -17.28 -23.47
N LYS A 433 -22.26 -17.15 -24.04
CA LYS A 433 -23.53 -17.28 -23.31
C LYS A 433 -23.63 -18.58 -22.49
N ASN A 434 -23.12 -19.69 -23.02
CA ASN A 434 -23.16 -21.01 -22.40
C ASN A 434 -21.81 -21.45 -21.77
N ALA A 435 -20.76 -20.62 -21.84
CA ALA A 435 -19.46 -20.99 -21.32
C ALA A 435 -19.39 -20.82 -19.79
N ALA A 436 -18.51 -21.61 -19.14
CA ALA A 436 -18.22 -21.47 -17.73
C ALA A 436 -17.65 -20.07 -17.40
N SER A 437 -17.91 -19.59 -16.17
CA SER A 437 -17.48 -18.25 -15.73
C SER A 437 -15.99 -17.91 -15.93
N PRO A 438 -15.03 -18.86 -15.71
CA PRO A 438 -13.61 -18.57 -15.94
C PRO A 438 -13.27 -18.32 -17.41
N VAL A 439 -13.90 -19.06 -18.33
CA VAL A 439 -13.68 -18.88 -19.77
C VAL A 439 -14.22 -17.53 -20.24
N ARG A 440 -15.38 -17.11 -19.76
CA ARG A 440 -15.93 -15.76 -20.03
C ARG A 440 -14.99 -14.65 -19.59
N MET A 441 -14.39 -14.78 -18.41
CA MET A 441 -13.48 -13.78 -17.88
C MET A 441 -12.20 -13.70 -18.72
N LEU A 442 -11.57 -14.85 -19.03
CA LEU A 442 -10.33 -14.88 -19.81
C LEU A 442 -10.51 -14.27 -21.20
N VAL A 443 -11.59 -14.62 -21.91
CA VAL A 443 -11.84 -14.09 -23.27
C VAL A 443 -12.27 -12.62 -23.25
N SER A 444 -12.93 -12.14 -22.18
CA SER A 444 -13.29 -10.72 -22.07
C SER A 444 -12.15 -9.83 -21.59
N ALA A 445 -11.08 -10.41 -21.03
CA ALA A 445 -9.90 -9.68 -20.53
C ALA A 445 -8.77 -9.53 -21.58
N VAL A 446 -8.77 -10.37 -22.64
CA VAL A 446 -7.88 -10.28 -23.79
C VAL A 446 -8.43 -9.29 -24.82
#